data_182a923bf19e18b94d9880b2e1fe83b2
#
_entry.id   182a923bf19e18b94d9880b2e1fe83b2
#
_cell.length_a   1.000
_cell.length_b   1.000
_cell.length_c   1.000
_cell.angle_alpha   90.00
_cell.angle_beta   90.00
_cell.angle_gamma   90.00
#
_symmetry.space_group_name_H-M   'P 1'
#
loop_
_entity.id
_entity.type
_entity.pdbx_description
1 polymer ?
#
loop_
_entity_poly.entity_id
_entity_poly.type
_entity_poly.pdbx_seq_one_letter_code
_entity_poly.pdbx_strand_id
1 'polypeptide(L)'
;MSSDSRFVPLVLKTDTEPNMNKNFISSACKFFSLVFVFAFINFTSSAQEISTEPAAIKAGEGLFNANCKACHAVKRKLVGPALGGVQDRAPSIQWIKDFVHNSSAVIKSGDDYAVKLYNEYNKTQMTAFTSLKDEDIMNILAYVKAENEKVEEVAAPAPGTQSGQGGDTASSKYLNIILIGMVLILLLLLIVLALIVSALKRFLDQKELSEEDREIVHSPITFGSITRSSGFIFIVVFLVAALGFKAVINGLFSVGVQQGYAPKQPIAFSHKIHAGQYEIDCKYCHIGVTKGKNATIPSVNICMNCHNQIKTGTLTGEGEIAKIVAAYENNKPIEWVRIHNLPDLAYFNHAQHVNVGGVECQTCHGPIETMDVVRQHSLLTMGWCIDCHRKTDLNTKGNAYYDNLVELHNKSSKTPMKVEDEGGLECSKCHY
;
A
#
# COMPACT_ATOMS: atom_id res chain seq x y z
N MET A 1 -88.40 -39.67 32.21
CA MET A 1 -88.17 -40.12 33.59
C MET A 1 -87.28 -39.07 34.20
N SER A 2 -87.85 -38.07 34.93
CA SER A 2 -87.98 -38.01 36.36
C SER A 2 -86.64 -38.04 37.05
N SER A 3 -86.21 -37.15 37.88
CA SER A 3 -86.82 -36.29 38.93
C SER A 3 -85.81 -35.22 39.31
N ASP A 4 -86.09 -33.94 39.39
CA ASP A 4 -86.61 -33.22 40.55
C ASP A 4 -85.88 -33.42 41.86
N SER A 5 -85.17 -32.37 42.29
CA SER A 5 -85.11 -31.98 43.70
C SER A 5 -84.59 -30.53 43.85
N ARG A 6 -85.50 -29.74 44.29
CA ARG A 6 -85.46 -28.39 44.89
C ARG A 6 -84.48 -28.38 46.10
N PHE A 7 -83.71 -27.30 46.27
CA PHE A 7 -83.48 -26.82 47.62
C PHE A 7 -83.51 -25.27 47.66
N VAL A 8 -84.08 -24.75 48.67
CA VAL A 8 -84.62 -23.42 49.03
C VAL A 8 -83.46 -22.58 49.66
N PRO A 9 -83.58 -21.25 49.66
CA PRO A 9 -82.45 -20.35 49.97
C PRO A 9 -82.24 -20.09 51.46
N LEU A 10 -80.98 -19.77 51.81
CA LEU A 10 -80.69 -19.16 53.12
C LEU A 10 -80.27 -17.71 52.91
N VAL A 11 -81.17 -16.80 53.36
CA VAL A 11 -80.99 -15.38 53.51
C VAL A 11 -80.14 -15.13 54.74
N LEU A 12 -78.95 -14.52 54.56
CA LEU A 12 -78.32 -13.85 55.68
C LEU A 12 -78.07 -12.38 55.30
N LYS A 13 -78.80 -11.55 55.95
CA LYS A 13 -78.70 -10.11 56.04
C LYS A 13 -77.49 -9.80 56.89
N THR A 14 -76.52 -9.00 56.37
CA THR A 14 -75.70 -8.16 57.23
C THR A 14 -75.54 -6.82 56.54
N ASP A 15 -76.16 -5.84 57.08
CA ASP A 15 -75.95 -4.42 56.81
C ASP A 15 -74.59 -4.01 57.33
N THR A 16 -73.78 -3.35 56.46
CA THR A 16 -72.96 -2.20 56.79
C THR A 16 -72.33 -1.68 55.51
N GLU A 17 -72.86 -0.65 54.88
CA GLU A 17 -72.15 0.18 53.92
C GLU A 17 -71.17 1.14 54.64
N PRO A 18 -69.89 1.22 54.30
CA PRO A 18 -69.14 2.38 54.64
C PRO A 18 -69.35 3.47 53.59
N ASN A 19 -69.80 4.58 54.00
CA ASN A 19 -70.04 5.84 53.30
C ASN A 19 -68.68 6.37 52.79
N MET A 20 -68.30 6.00 51.58
CA MET A 20 -67.04 6.46 50.93
C MET A 20 -67.35 7.76 50.20
N ASN A 21 -66.75 8.84 50.71
CA ASN A 21 -66.91 10.22 50.29
C ASN A 21 -66.59 10.36 48.78
N LYS A 22 -67.60 10.64 47.94
CA LYS A 22 -67.47 10.80 46.48
C LYS A 22 -66.41 11.82 46.02
N ASN A 23 -66.03 12.73 46.92
CA ASN A 23 -64.99 13.74 46.62
C ASN A 23 -63.56 13.19 46.70
N PHE A 24 -63.32 12.08 47.41
CA PHE A 24 -62.02 11.47 47.49
C PHE A 24 -61.65 10.67 46.23
N ILE A 25 -62.65 10.00 45.65
CA ILE A 25 -62.41 9.21 44.41
C ILE A 25 -62.20 10.14 43.23
N SER A 26 -62.84 11.30 43.16
CA SER A 26 -62.66 12.29 42.08
C SER A 26 -61.28 12.95 42.16
N SER A 27 -60.70 13.21 43.33
CA SER A 27 -59.36 13.76 43.50
C SER A 27 -58.29 12.74 43.21
N ALA A 28 -58.46 11.48 43.61
CA ALA A 28 -57.51 10.40 43.32
C ALA A 28 -57.41 10.09 41.78
N CYS A 29 -58.63 10.06 41.10
CA CYS A 29 -58.63 9.89 39.64
C CYS A 29 -57.97 11.05 38.89
N LYS A 30 -58.10 12.30 39.32
CA LYS A 30 -57.47 13.46 38.72
C LYS A 30 -55.99 13.45 38.98
N PHE A 31 -55.49 13.01 40.13
CA PHE A 31 -54.08 12.90 40.44
C PHE A 31 -53.42 11.76 39.66
N PHE A 32 -54.09 10.61 39.54
CA PHE A 32 -53.58 9.51 38.69
C PHE A 32 -53.61 9.84 37.21
N SER A 33 -54.62 10.58 36.71
CA SER A 33 -54.62 11.06 35.32
C SER A 33 -53.49 12.04 35.04
N LEU A 34 -53.17 12.94 35.99
CA LEU A 34 -52.06 13.91 35.81
C LEU A 34 -50.71 13.23 35.84
N VAL A 35 -50.49 12.24 36.70
CA VAL A 35 -49.25 11.44 36.77
C VAL A 35 -49.10 10.55 35.54
N PHE A 36 -50.20 10.03 34.99
CA PHE A 36 -50.14 9.21 33.77
C PHE A 36 -49.89 10.04 32.51
N VAL A 37 -50.35 11.30 32.44
CA VAL A 37 -50.01 12.22 31.33
C VAL A 37 -48.58 12.71 31.45
N PHE A 38 -48.03 12.89 32.65
CA PHE A 38 -46.62 13.24 32.86
C PHE A 38 -45.67 12.04 32.60
N ALA A 39 -46.13 10.81 32.75
CA ALA A 39 -45.30 9.61 32.49
C ALA A 39 -45.23 9.28 30.99
N PHE A 40 -46.07 9.85 30.11
CA PHE A 40 -46.04 9.67 28.66
C PHE A 40 -45.36 10.82 27.89
N ILE A 41 -44.87 11.86 28.57
CA ILE A 41 -43.88 12.75 27.98
C ILE A 41 -42.51 12.10 28.19
N ASN A 42 -42.36 10.87 27.70
CA ASN A 42 -41.04 10.38 27.37
C ASN A 42 -40.60 11.25 26.18
N PHE A 43 -39.68 12.14 26.45
CA PHE A 43 -38.81 12.68 25.42
C PHE A 43 -38.29 11.47 24.64
N THR A 44 -38.86 11.16 23.49
CA THR A 44 -38.14 10.45 22.45
C THR A 44 -37.05 11.40 22.03
N SER A 45 -35.94 11.37 22.77
CA SER A 45 -34.65 11.80 22.26
C SER A 45 -34.44 10.91 21.05
N SER A 46 -34.78 11.41 19.88
CA SER A 46 -34.44 10.76 18.62
C SER A 46 -32.93 10.76 18.57
N ALA A 47 -32.31 9.74 19.11
CA ALA A 47 -30.94 9.43 18.84
C ALA A 47 -30.89 9.27 17.31
N GLN A 48 -30.29 10.22 16.63
CA GLN A 48 -30.13 10.20 15.17
C GLN A 48 -29.26 8.99 14.84
N GLU A 49 -29.91 7.88 14.50
CA GLU A 49 -29.25 6.61 14.26
C GLU A 49 -28.48 6.67 12.97
N ILE A 50 -27.21 6.27 13.02
CA ILE A 50 -26.35 6.22 11.85
C ILE A 50 -26.84 5.10 10.94
N SER A 51 -27.17 5.44 9.69
CA SER A 51 -27.70 4.50 8.70
C SER A 51 -26.73 3.33 8.44
N THR A 52 -27.28 2.14 8.35
CA THR A 52 -26.57 0.91 7.94
C THR A 52 -26.88 0.51 6.49
N GLU A 53 -27.60 1.34 5.78
CA GLU A 53 -28.01 1.12 4.39
C GLU A 53 -26.79 1.10 3.44
N PRO A 54 -26.67 0.11 2.54
CA PRO A 54 -25.55 0.00 1.60
C PRO A 54 -25.37 1.24 0.71
N ALA A 55 -26.48 1.91 0.35
CA ALA A 55 -26.43 3.12 -0.45
C ALA A 55 -25.79 4.29 0.30
N ALA A 56 -26.15 4.48 1.59
CA ALA A 56 -25.56 5.50 2.45
C ALA A 56 -24.07 5.23 2.70
N ILE A 57 -23.70 3.97 2.96
CA ILE A 57 -22.30 3.56 3.15
C ILE A 57 -21.46 3.86 1.90
N LYS A 58 -21.96 3.52 0.71
CA LYS A 58 -21.26 3.77 -0.55
C LYS A 58 -21.13 5.27 -0.87
N ALA A 59 -22.17 6.06 -0.62
CA ALA A 59 -22.14 7.52 -0.74
C ALA A 59 -21.10 8.10 0.25
N GLY A 60 -21.11 7.64 1.49
CA GLY A 60 -20.19 8.03 2.55
C GLY A 60 -18.73 7.68 2.21
N GLU A 61 -18.47 6.52 1.60
CA GLU A 61 -17.14 6.13 1.12
C GLU A 61 -16.59 7.15 0.11
N GLY A 62 -17.40 7.52 -0.88
CA GLY A 62 -17.02 8.52 -1.88
C GLY A 62 -16.67 9.87 -1.25
N LEU A 63 -17.51 10.35 -0.33
CA LEU A 63 -17.32 11.61 0.39
C LEU A 63 -16.11 11.58 1.33
N PHE A 64 -15.92 10.48 2.06
CA PHE A 64 -14.78 10.26 2.93
C PHE A 64 -13.47 10.29 2.13
N ASN A 65 -13.40 9.55 1.03
CA ASN A 65 -12.22 9.49 0.16
C ASN A 65 -11.88 10.86 -0.45
N ALA A 66 -12.89 11.66 -0.80
CA ALA A 66 -12.70 12.98 -1.38
C ALA A 66 -12.28 14.05 -0.36
N ASN A 67 -12.78 14.00 0.89
CA ASN A 67 -12.68 15.13 1.82
C ASN A 67 -11.92 14.79 3.11
N CYS A 68 -11.94 13.55 3.59
CA CYS A 68 -11.49 13.20 4.94
C CYS A 68 -10.20 12.37 4.95
N LYS A 69 -10.02 11.47 3.96
CA LYS A 69 -8.95 10.48 3.91
C LYS A 69 -7.55 11.09 3.91
N ALA A 70 -7.39 12.31 3.43
CA ALA A 70 -6.10 13.00 3.43
C ALA A 70 -5.53 13.23 4.84
N CYS A 71 -6.42 13.41 5.84
CA CYS A 71 -6.04 13.72 7.20
C CYS A 71 -6.49 12.68 8.23
N HIS A 72 -7.46 11.85 7.89
CA HIS A 72 -8.05 10.86 8.77
C HIS A 72 -8.04 9.46 8.17
N ALA A 73 -7.84 8.45 9.03
CA ALA A 73 -8.15 7.05 8.73
C ALA A 73 -9.19 6.53 9.72
N VAL A 74 -9.86 5.43 9.37
CA VAL A 74 -10.89 4.86 10.25
C VAL A 74 -10.24 4.22 11.48
N LYS A 75 -9.25 3.33 11.30
CA LYS A 75 -8.70 2.49 12.38
C LYS A 75 -7.43 3.04 13.04
N ARG A 76 -6.83 4.09 12.50
CA ARG A 76 -5.54 4.60 13.00
C ARG A 76 -5.45 6.13 12.95
N LYS A 77 -4.55 6.65 13.78
CA LYS A 77 -4.23 8.08 13.82
C LYS A 77 -3.39 8.45 12.60
N LEU A 78 -3.74 9.56 11.95
CA LEU A 78 -2.94 10.21 10.92
C LEU A 78 -2.59 11.64 11.35
N VAL A 79 -2.84 12.62 10.47
CA VAL A 79 -2.75 14.04 10.85
C VAL A 79 -3.80 14.38 11.91
N GLY A 80 -5.01 13.85 11.73
CA GLY A 80 -6.11 13.92 12.69
C GLY A 80 -6.34 12.59 13.41
N PRO A 81 -7.32 12.53 14.32
CA PRO A 81 -7.68 11.31 15.06
C PRO A 81 -8.20 10.20 14.14
N ALA A 82 -8.04 8.96 14.59
CA ALA A 82 -8.75 7.83 14.01
C ALA A 82 -10.25 8.06 14.15
N LEU A 83 -11.03 7.84 13.09
CA LEU A 83 -12.46 8.10 13.10
C LEU A 83 -13.32 6.91 13.53
N GLY A 84 -12.76 5.68 13.59
CA GLY A 84 -13.49 4.52 14.11
C GLY A 84 -14.01 4.78 15.51
N GLY A 85 -15.31 4.58 15.73
CA GLY A 85 -15.99 4.86 17.00
C GLY A 85 -16.03 6.35 17.38
N VAL A 86 -15.91 7.26 16.43
CA VAL A 86 -15.97 8.71 16.71
C VAL A 86 -17.32 9.12 17.28
N GLN A 87 -18.40 8.47 16.88
CA GLN A 87 -19.76 8.70 17.38
C GLN A 87 -19.91 8.42 18.88
N ASP A 88 -19.06 7.51 19.42
CA ASP A 88 -19.09 7.11 20.83
C ASP A 88 -18.18 7.97 21.70
N ARG A 89 -17.17 8.61 21.07
CA ARG A 89 -16.19 9.44 21.75
C ARG A 89 -16.54 10.92 21.76
N ALA A 90 -17.20 11.40 20.71
CA ALA A 90 -17.61 12.78 20.61
C ALA A 90 -18.82 13.08 21.53
N PRO A 91 -19.00 14.33 21.96
CA PRO A 91 -20.11 14.69 22.85
C PRO A 91 -21.50 14.36 22.29
N SER A 92 -21.69 14.52 20.97
CA SER A 92 -22.91 14.16 20.27
C SER A 92 -22.69 14.12 18.75
N ILE A 93 -23.62 13.50 18.00
CA ILE A 93 -23.61 13.54 16.53
C ILE A 93 -23.74 14.98 16.02
N GLN A 94 -24.56 15.80 16.69
CA GLN A 94 -24.68 17.22 16.34
C GLN A 94 -23.36 17.96 16.53
N TRP A 95 -22.64 17.70 17.61
CA TRP A 95 -21.30 18.24 17.83
C TRP A 95 -20.35 17.87 16.68
N ILE A 96 -20.38 16.62 16.19
CA ILE A 96 -19.56 16.18 15.04
C ILE A 96 -19.89 17.00 13.80
N LYS A 97 -21.17 17.22 13.51
CA LYS A 97 -21.61 18.05 12.38
C LYS A 97 -21.09 19.48 12.49
N ASP A 98 -21.27 20.11 13.64
CA ASP A 98 -20.84 21.47 13.92
C ASP A 98 -19.31 21.59 13.79
N PHE A 99 -18.58 20.60 14.32
CA PHE A 99 -17.12 20.58 14.22
C PHE A 99 -16.64 20.37 12.78
N VAL A 100 -17.27 19.51 11.99
CA VAL A 100 -16.96 19.30 10.57
C VAL A 100 -17.26 20.58 9.77
N HIS A 101 -18.37 21.23 10.03
CA HIS A 101 -18.72 22.48 9.35
C HIS A 101 -17.77 23.61 9.70
N ASN A 102 -17.42 23.78 10.97
CA ASN A 102 -16.51 24.86 11.40
C ASN A 102 -15.78 24.54 12.70
N SER A 103 -14.72 23.75 12.62
CA SER A 103 -13.89 23.40 13.78
C SER A 103 -13.34 24.62 14.51
N SER A 104 -12.98 25.70 13.77
CA SER A 104 -12.47 26.93 14.33
C SER A 104 -13.45 27.63 15.27
N ALA A 105 -14.73 27.65 14.89
CA ALA A 105 -15.79 28.26 15.71
C ALA A 105 -15.98 27.43 16.99
N VAL A 106 -16.02 26.12 16.91
CA VAL A 106 -16.20 25.22 18.07
C VAL A 106 -15.00 25.31 19.02
N ILE A 107 -13.76 25.37 18.50
CA ILE A 107 -12.58 25.55 19.36
C ILE A 107 -12.59 26.93 20.02
N LYS A 108 -12.96 27.98 19.30
CA LYS A 108 -13.00 29.36 19.84
C LYS A 108 -14.14 29.58 20.86
N SER A 109 -15.19 28.77 20.83
CA SER A 109 -16.26 28.84 21.84
C SER A 109 -15.80 28.33 23.21
N GLY A 110 -14.61 27.71 23.29
CA GLY A 110 -14.09 27.17 24.53
C GLY A 110 -14.64 25.78 24.88
N ASP A 111 -15.20 25.05 23.91
CA ASP A 111 -15.65 23.68 24.12
C ASP A 111 -14.50 22.80 24.58
N ASP A 112 -14.65 22.17 25.75
CA ASP A 112 -13.59 21.43 26.43
C ASP A 112 -13.05 20.27 25.57
N TYR A 113 -13.94 19.56 24.86
CA TYR A 113 -13.52 18.44 24.02
C TYR A 113 -12.78 18.93 22.77
N ALA A 114 -13.25 20.00 22.14
CA ALA A 114 -12.60 20.58 20.96
C ALA A 114 -11.22 21.17 21.30
N VAL A 115 -11.11 21.89 22.43
CA VAL A 115 -9.86 22.48 22.90
C VAL A 115 -8.84 21.40 23.27
N LYS A 116 -9.29 20.34 23.97
CA LYS A 116 -8.44 19.18 24.29
C LYS A 116 -7.91 18.52 23.02
N LEU A 117 -8.79 18.24 22.06
CA LEU A 117 -8.45 17.62 20.77
C LEU A 117 -7.46 18.49 19.99
N TYR A 118 -7.70 19.80 19.91
CA TYR A 118 -6.81 20.77 19.27
C TYR A 118 -5.39 20.76 19.86
N ASN A 119 -5.29 20.75 21.19
CA ASN A 119 -4.00 20.72 21.87
C ASN A 119 -3.27 19.36 21.69
N GLU A 120 -4.00 18.25 21.72
CA GLU A 120 -3.45 16.90 21.51
C GLU A 120 -2.84 16.75 20.10
N TYR A 121 -3.42 17.42 19.09
CA TYR A 121 -2.98 17.35 17.70
C TYR A 121 -2.11 18.55 17.30
N ASN A 122 -1.22 19.01 18.20
CA ASN A 122 -0.23 20.05 17.96
C ASN A 122 -0.81 21.36 17.46
N LYS A 123 -2.00 21.72 17.91
CA LYS A 123 -2.75 22.89 17.48
C LYS A 123 -3.03 22.89 15.96
N THR A 124 -3.09 21.71 15.36
CA THR A 124 -3.50 21.56 13.96
C THR A 124 -5.01 21.73 13.88
N GLN A 125 -5.44 22.72 13.10
CA GLN A 125 -6.84 23.03 12.92
C GLN A 125 -7.42 22.24 11.75
N MET A 126 -8.55 21.55 11.96
CA MET A 126 -9.27 20.88 10.89
C MET A 126 -9.87 21.91 9.92
N THR A 127 -9.79 21.64 8.63
CA THR A 127 -10.42 22.45 7.58
C THR A 127 -11.94 22.47 7.76
N ALA A 128 -12.55 23.63 7.54
CA ALA A 128 -14.00 23.79 7.58
C ALA A 128 -14.63 23.28 6.28
N PHE A 129 -15.65 22.43 6.39
CA PHE A 129 -16.38 21.85 5.26
C PHE A 129 -17.81 22.40 5.19
N THR A 130 -17.94 23.69 4.95
CA THR A 130 -19.24 24.39 4.92
C THR A 130 -20.13 23.98 3.74
N SER A 131 -19.59 23.33 2.71
CA SER A 131 -20.33 22.84 1.55
C SER A 131 -20.98 21.46 1.75
N LEU A 132 -20.53 20.69 2.74
CA LEU A 132 -21.14 19.41 3.06
C LEU A 132 -22.48 19.64 3.76
N LYS A 133 -23.48 18.86 3.39
CA LYS A 133 -24.78 18.85 4.09
C LYS A 133 -24.71 17.94 5.30
N ASP A 134 -25.60 18.11 6.25
CA ASP A 134 -25.74 17.20 7.41
C ASP A 134 -25.93 15.75 7.00
N GLU A 135 -26.65 15.49 5.91
CA GLU A 135 -26.84 14.17 5.34
C GLU A 135 -25.52 13.57 4.82
N ASP A 136 -24.67 14.38 4.18
CA ASP A 136 -23.36 13.96 3.70
C ASP A 136 -22.47 13.52 4.87
N ILE A 137 -22.50 14.26 5.99
CA ILE A 137 -21.75 13.91 7.20
C ILE A 137 -22.29 12.62 7.81
N MET A 138 -23.62 12.42 7.82
CA MET A 138 -24.24 11.18 8.29
C MET A 138 -23.84 9.97 7.43
N ASN A 139 -23.76 10.14 6.11
CA ASN A 139 -23.30 9.11 5.19
C ASN A 139 -21.82 8.79 5.43
N ILE A 140 -20.97 9.80 5.69
CA ILE A 140 -19.57 9.59 6.08
C ILE A 140 -19.49 8.79 7.38
N LEU A 141 -20.29 9.10 8.39
CA LEU A 141 -20.34 8.35 9.64
C LEU A 141 -20.83 6.91 9.45
N ALA A 142 -21.77 6.68 8.53
CA ALA A 142 -22.23 5.34 8.16
C ALA A 142 -21.07 4.50 7.56
N TYR A 143 -20.31 5.09 6.65
CA TYR A 143 -19.12 4.45 6.09
C TYR A 143 -18.06 4.16 7.17
N VAL A 144 -17.74 5.16 8.01
CA VAL A 144 -16.75 5.03 9.09
C VAL A 144 -17.13 3.91 10.06
N LYS A 145 -18.42 3.81 10.43
CA LYS A 145 -18.93 2.74 11.28
C LYS A 145 -18.78 1.37 10.61
N ALA A 146 -19.23 1.23 9.37
CA ALA A 146 -19.15 -0.02 8.61
C ALA A 146 -17.69 -0.47 8.42
N GLU A 147 -16.78 0.45 8.13
CA GLU A 147 -15.37 0.16 7.93
C GLU A 147 -14.65 -0.21 9.24
N ASN A 148 -15.08 0.40 10.37
CA ASN A 148 -14.56 0.07 11.69
C ASN A 148 -14.97 -1.33 12.15
N GLU A 149 -16.18 -1.76 11.79
CA GLU A 149 -16.74 -3.07 12.12
C GLU A 149 -16.22 -4.21 11.23
N LYS A 150 -15.66 -3.90 10.06
CA LYS A 150 -14.96 -4.91 9.26
C LYS A 150 -13.82 -5.50 10.10
N VAL A 151 -13.96 -6.76 10.49
CA VAL A 151 -12.83 -7.53 11.02
C VAL A 151 -11.74 -7.49 9.95
N GLU A 152 -10.53 -7.08 10.31
CA GLU A 152 -9.37 -7.34 9.47
C GLU A 152 -9.28 -8.86 9.33
N GLU A 153 -9.86 -9.37 8.26
CA GLU A 153 -9.37 -10.60 7.67
C GLU A 153 -7.92 -10.27 7.33
N VAL A 154 -7.02 -10.71 8.19
CA VAL A 154 -5.59 -10.69 7.91
C VAL A 154 -5.50 -11.45 6.60
N ALA A 155 -5.46 -10.71 5.50
CA ALA A 155 -5.15 -11.27 4.21
C ALA A 155 -3.82 -11.98 4.44
N ALA A 156 -3.90 -13.30 4.52
CA ALA A 156 -2.71 -14.13 4.48
C ALA A 156 -1.89 -13.57 3.32
N PRO A 157 -0.61 -13.23 3.52
CA PRO A 157 0.18 -12.64 2.47
C PRO A 157 -0.02 -13.52 1.26
N ALA A 158 -0.53 -12.95 0.18
CA ALA A 158 -0.65 -13.63 -1.10
C ALA A 158 0.71 -14.27 -1.35
N PRO A 159 0.79 -15.58 -1.70
CA PRO A 159 2.04 -16.29 -1.74
C PRO A 159 3.01 -15.53 -2.66
N GLY A 160 3.93 -14.81 -2.03
CA GLY A 160 5.18 -14.37 -2.61
C GLY A 160 5.13 -13.50 -3.84
N THR A 161 4.62 -12.27 -3.73
CA THR A 161 5.33 -11.21 -4.44
C THR A 161 6.49 -10.83 -3.54
N GLN A 162 7.55 -11.61 -3.61
CA GLN A 162 8.85 -11.17 -3.12
C GLN A 162 9.13 -9.85 -3.80
N SER A 163 9.10 -8.78 -3.00
CA SER A 163 9.62 -7.48 -3.38
C SER A 163 10.95 -7.72 -4.11
N GLY A 164 11.00 -7.33 -5.36
CA GLY A 164 12.22 -7.41 -6.15
C GLY A 164 13.31 -6.57 -5.50
N GLN A 165 14.00 -7.16 -4.55
CA GLN A 165 15.38 -6.85 -4.32
C GLN A 165 16.09 -7.18 -5.62
N GLY A 166 16.77 -6.21 -6.19
CA GLY A 166 17.37 -6.25 -7.52
C GLY A 166 17.97 -7.60 -7.82
N GLY A 167 17.40 -8.26 -8.81
CA GLY A 167 17.90 -9.37 -9.59
C GLY A 167 18.86 -10.37 -8.96
N ASP A 168 18.59 -10.91 -7.78
CA ASP A 168 19.09 -12.21 -7.39
C ASP A 168 18.05 -13.25 -7.80
N THR A 169 17.98 -13.47 -9.10
CA THR A 169 17.26 -14.61 -9.67
C THR A 169 17.76 -15.88 -8.98
N ALA A 170 16.88 -16.87 -8.80
CA ALA A 170 17.28 -18.22 -8.38
C ALA A 170 18.51 -18.70 -9.15
N SER A 171 18.69 -18.25 -10.40
CA SER A 171 19.86 -18.38 -11.23
C SER A 171 21.16 -17.89 -10.56
N SER A 172 21.17 -16.80 -9.80
CA SER A 172 22.41 -16.28 -9.19
C SER A 172 22.86 -17.15 -8.00
N LYS A 173 21.92 -17.69 -7.21
CA LYS A 173 22.23 -18.60 -6.10
C LYS A 173 22.79 -19.94 -6.62
N TYR A 174 22.19 -20.49 -7.67
CA TYR A 174 22.71 -21.70 -8.33
C TYR A 174 24.03 -21.43 -9.03
N LEU A 175 24.21 -20.26 -9.66
CA LEU A 175 25.46 -19.85 -10.26
C LEU A 175 26.59 -19.78 -9.23
N ASN A 176 26.36 -19.20 -8.06
CA ASN A 176 27.33 -19.18 -6.98
C ASN A 176 27.67 -20.57 -6.44
N ILE A 177 26.66 -21.45 -6.28
CA ILE A 177 26.87 -22.84 -5.87
C ILE A 177 27.70 -23.62 -6.92
N ILE A 178 27.38 -23.46 -8.20
CA ILE A 178 28.11 -24.05 -9.32
C ILE A 178 29.54 -23.52 -9.36
N LEU A 179 29.74 -22.24 -9.14
CA LEU A 179 31.07 -21.58 -9.15
C LEU A 179 31.93 -22.07 -7.98
N ILE A 180 31.35 -22.19 -6.78
CA ILE A 180 32.00 -22.79 -5.61
C ILE A 180 32.34 -24.26 -5.87
N GLY A 181 31.40 -25.02 -6.44
CA GLY A 181 31.63 -26.41 -6.84
C GLY A 181 32.79 -26.57 -7.85
N MET A 182 32.81 -25.72 -8.87
CA MET A 182 33.91 -25.69 -9.83
C MET A 182 35.26 -25.37 -9.16
N VAL A 183 35.32 -24.40 -8.25
CA VAL A 183 36.56 -24.06 -7.52
C VAL A 183 37.00 -25.24 -6.66
N LEU A 184 36.11 -25.92 -5.98
CA LEU A 184 36.40 -27.11 -5.18
C LEU A 184 36.93 -28.25 -6.04
N ILE A 185 36.33 -28.50 -7.21
CA ILE A 185 36.80 -29.51 -8.18
C ILE A 185 38.19 -29.15 -8.69
N LEU A 186 38.43 -27.88 -9.05
CA LEU A 186 39.74 -27.41 -9.50
C LEU A 186 40.80 -27.62 -8.41
N LEU A 187 40.47 -27.30 -7.15
CA LEU A 187 41.35 -27.48 -6.01
C LEU A 187 41.69 -28.95 -5.76
N LEU A 188 40.67 -29.81 -5.88
CA LEU A 188 40.84 -31.26 -5.81
C LEU A 188 41.77 -31.78 -6.91
N LEU A 189 41.56 -31.31 -8.17
CA LEU A 189 42.43 -31.67 -9.29
C LEU A 189 43.88 -31.24 -9.08
N LEU A 190 44.10 -30.02 -8.52
CA LEU A 190 45.47 -29.57 -8.17
C LEU A 190 46.11 -30.42 -7.09
N ILE A 191 45.34 -30.84 -6.08
CA ILE A 191 45.83 -31.77 -5.03
C ILE A 191 46.20 -33.13 -5.64
N VAL A 192 45.35 -33.71 -6.48
CA VAL A 192 45.61 -34.98 -7.16
C VAL A 192 46.86 -34.86 -8.06
N LEU A 193 46.96 -33.75 -8.81
CA LEU A 193 48.16 -33.51 -9.65
C LEU A 193 49.42 -33.43 -8.80
N ALA A 194 49.38 -32.72 -7.66
CA ALA A 194 50.50 -32.64 -6.74
C ALA A 194 50.90 -34.00 -6.16
N LEU A 195 49.90 -34.85 -5.84
CA LEU A 195 50.14 -36.23 -5.39
C LEU A 195 50.77 -37.10 -6.48
N ILE A 196 50.28 -36.96 -7.74
CA ILE A 196 50.83 -37.69 -8.89
C ILE A 196 52.31 -37.30 -9.10
N VAL A 197 52.58 -35.94 -9.12
CA VAL A 197 53.93 -35.44 -9.25
C VAL A 197 54.85 -35.95 -8.13
N SER A 198 54.38 -35.93 -6.88
CA SER A 198 55.09 -36.49 -5.72
C SER A 198 55.37 -37.99 -5.86
N ALA A 199 54.39 -38.77 -6.30
CA ALA A 199 54.55 -40.23 -6.51
C ALA A 199 55.53 -40.50 -7.67
N LEU A 200 55.41 -39.73 -8.76
CA LEU A 200 56.29 -39.84 -9.90
C LEU A 200 57.76 -39.51 -9.53
N LYS A 201 57.99 -38.47 -8.73
CA LYS A 201 59.33 -38.13 -8.20
C LYS A 201 59.90 -39.27 -7.36
N ARG A 202 59.10 -39.87 -6.44
CA ARG A 202 59.53 -41.04 -5.62
C ARG A 202 59.87 -42.24 -6.48
N PHE A 203 59.12 -42.47 -7.59
CA PHE A 203 59.35 -43.57 -8.49
C PHE A 203 60.62 -43.37 -9.33
N LEU A 204 60.87 -42.15 -9.75
CA LEU A 204 62.07 -41.76 -10.48
C LEU A 204 63.33 -41.80 -9.62
N ASP A 205 63.24 -41.49 -8.32
CA ASP A 205 64.34 -41.61 -7.34
C ASP A 205 64.85 -43.06 -7.16
N GLN A 206 64.00 -44.07 -7.51
CA GLN A 206 64.36 -45.50 -7.43
C GLN A 206 65.04 -45.99 -8.72
N LYS A 207 65.09 -45.20 -9.80
CA LYS A 207 65.79 -45.52 -11.04
C LYS A 207 67.14 -44.83 -11.10
N GLU A 208 68.14 -45.49 -11.69
CA GLU A 208 69.40 -44.87 -12.05
C GLU A 208 69.18 -43.85 -13.20
N LEU A 209 69.04 -42.58 -12.84
CA LEU A 209 68.87 -41.45 -13.75
C LEU A 209 70.27 -40.88 -14.11
N SER A 210 70.41 -40.32 -15.33
CA SER A 210 71.55 -39.53 -15.67
C SER A 210 71.68 -38.30 -14.76
N GLU A 211 72.85 -37.76 -14.53
CA GLU A 211 73.02 -36.58 -13.69
C GLU A 211 72.20 -35.38 -14.16
N GLU A 212 72.04 -35.19 -15.49
CA GLU A 212 71.19 -34.11 -16.07
C GLU A 212 69.71 -34.29 -15.77
N ASP A 213 69.16 -35.49 -15.85
CA ASP A 213 67.81 -35.79 -15.57
C ASP A 213 67.50 -35.66 -14.05
N ARG A 214 68.44 -35.96 -13.19
CA ARG A 214 68.37 -35.83 -11.75
C ARG A 214 68.25 -34.37 -11.31
N GLU A 215 68.99 -33.46 -11.95
CA GLU A 215 68.96 -32.03 -11.69
C GLU A 215 67.57 -31.45 -12.07
N ILE A 216 67.01 -31.88 -13.18
CA ILE A 216 65.66 -31.46 -13.63
C ILE A 216 64.56 -31.93 -12.65
N VAL A 217 64.60 -33.20 -12.22
CA VAL A 217 63.59 -33.77 -11.34
C VAL A 217 63.62 -33.17 -9.93
N HIS A 218 64.83 -32.78 -9.44
CA HIS A 218 65.00 -32.26 -8.09
C HIS A 218 65.03 -30.72 -8.05
N SER A 219 64.93 -30.04 -9.19
CA SER A 219 64.87 -28.58 -9.22
C SER A 219 63.65 -28.06 -8.37
N PRO A 220 63.89 -27.17 -7.41
CA PRO A 220 62.81 -26.63 -6.59
C PRO A 220 61.88 -25.78 -7.47
N ILE A 221 60.57 -26.09 -7.41
CA ILE A 221 59.53 -25.25 -8.03
C ILE A 221 59.45 -24.00 -7.19
N THR A 222 60.09 -22.93 -7.62
CA THR A 222 60.03 -21.63 -6.94
C THR A 222 58.81 -20.84 -7.43
N PHE A 223 58.21 -20.00 -6.55
CA PHE A 223 57.12 -19.12 -6.92
C PHE A 223 57.42 -18.30 -8.15
N GLY A 224 58.68 -17.86 -8.30
CA GLY A 224 59.16 -17.12 -9.46
C GLY A 224 59.15 -17.92 -10.77
N SER A 225 59.37 -19.26 -10.74
CA SER A 225 59.27 -20.11 -11.93
C SER A 225 57.82 -20.32 -12.38
N ILE A 226 56.88 -20.41 -11.42
CA ILE A 226 55.44 -20.50 -11.73
C ILE A 226 54.95 -19.21 -12.39
N THR A 227 55.28 -18.04 -11.82
CA THR A 227 54.81 -16.75 -12.33
C THR A 227 55.42 -16.38 -13.68
N ARG A 228 56.58 -16.93 -14.03
CA ARG A 228 57.20 -16.75 -15.32
C ARG A 228 56.85 -17.81 -16.36
N SER A 229 56.11 -18.85 -15.95
CA SER A 229 55.67 -19.86 -16.91
C SER A 229 54.67 -19.29 -17.91
N SER A 230 54.84 -19.66 -19.19
CA SER A 230 53.95 -19.22 -20.26
C SER A 230 52.49 -19.60 -20.01
N GLY A 231 52.23 -20.76 -19.34
CA GLY A 231 50.90 -21.18 -18.98
C GLY A 231 50.26 -20.29 -17.92
N PHE A 232 51.02 -19.88 -16.89
CA PHE A 232 50.50 -18.96 -15.87
C PHE A 232 50.20 -17.58 -16.46
N ILE A 233 51.12 -17.04 -17.26
CA ILE A 233 50.93 -15.74 -17.93
C ILE A 233 49.68 -15.81 -18.83
N PHE A 234 49.52 -16.89 -19.61
CA PHE A 234 48.35 -17.08 -20.46
C PHE A 234 47.06 -17.07 -19.65
N ILE A 235 46.99 -17.82 -18.52
CA ILE A 235 45.83 -17.85 -17.67
C ILE A 235 45.48 -16.47 -17.11
N VAL A 236 46.49 -15.73 -16.62
CA VAL A 236 46.27 -14.38 -16.07
C VAL A 236 45.79 -13.43 -17.16
N VAL A 237 46.42 -13.43 -18.32
CA VAL A 237 46.00 -12.57 -19.46
C VAL A 237 44.61 -12.93 -19.91
N PHE A 238 44.28 -14.23 -20.00
CA PHE A 238 42.92 -14.68 -20.35
C PHE A 238 41.87 -14.22 -19.33
N LEU A 239 42.15 -14.34 -18.04
CA LEU A 239 41.21 -13.87 -16.98
C LEU A 239 41.01 -12.37 -17.04
N VAL A 240 42.09 -11.59 -17.20
CA VAL A 240 42.00 -10.13 -17.33
C VAL A 240 41.22 -9.75 -18.59
N ALA A 241 41.46 -10.42 -19.72
CA ALA A 241 40.71 -10.19 -20.95
C ALA A 241 39.22 -10.55 -20.80
N ALA A 242 38.90 -11.68 -20.14
CA ALA A 242 37.54 -12.11 -19.89
C ALA A 242 36.77 -11.13 -18.95
N LEU A 243 37.44 -10.64 -17.90
CA LEU A 243 36.89 -9.63 -16.99
C LEU A 243 36.71 -8.29 -17.73
N GLY A 244 37.67 -7.88 -18.53
CA GLY A 244 37.58 -6.68 -19.38
C GLY A 244 36.42 -6.77 -20.37
N PHE A 245 36.31 -7.91 -21.06
CA PHE A 245 35.19 -8.17 -21.98
C PHE A 245 33.83 -8.11 -21.25
N LYS A 246 33.71 -8.76 -20.09
CA LYS A 246 32.49 -8.68 -19.24
C LYS A 246 32.19 -7.24 -18.86
N ALA A 247 33.17 -6.44 -18.47
CA ALA A 247 32.99 -5.03 -18.11
C ALA A 247 32.49 -4.20 -19.31
N VAL A 248 33.05 -4.42 -20.50
CA VAL A 248 32.62 -3.77 -21.74
C VAL A 248 31.17 -4.14 -22.07
N ILE A 249 30.81 -5.43 -22.04
CA ILE A 249 29.44 -5.89 -22.30
C ILE A 249 28.46 -5.28 -21.29
N ASN A 250 28.77 -5.31 -19.99
CA ASN A 250 27.93 -4.69 -18.97
C ASN A 250 27.80 -3.18 -19.20
N GLY A 251 28.88 -2.50 -19.59
CA GLY A 251 28.84 -1.08 -19.93
C GLY A 251 27.92 -0.79 -21.13
N LEU A 252 28.00 -1.59 -22.19
CA LEU A 252 27.12 -1.46 -23.37
C LEU A 252 25.65 -1.66 -23.01
N PHE A 253 25.34 -2.66 -22.19
CA PHE A 253 23.97 -2.91 -21.73
C PHE A 253 23.45 -1.86 -20.73
N SER A 254 24.31 -1.05 -20.12
CA SER A 254 23.91 0.04 -19.23
C SER A 254 23.57 1.34 -19.97
N VAL A 255 23.85 1.43 -21.27
CA VAL A 255 23.54 2.63 -22.07
C VAL A 255 22.02 2.78 -22.19
N GLY A 256 21.51 3.95 -21.79
CA GLY A 256 20.07 4.26 -21.81
C GLY A 256 19.27 3.65 -20.66
N VAL A 257 19.88 2.84 -19.78
CA VAL A 257 19.24 2.33 -18.57
C VAL A 257 19.44 3.32 -17.43
N GLN A 258 18.32 3.85 -16.92
CA GLN A 258 18.33 4.87 -15.88
C GLN A 258 18.00 4.31 -14.47
N GLN A 259 18.14 3.01 -14.25
CA GLN A 259 17.90 2.40 -12.94
C GLN A 259 18.78 3.06 -11.87
N GLY A 260 18.16 3.43 -10.75
CA GLY A 260 18.85 4.16 -9.67
C GLY A 260 18.96 5.67 -9.88
N TYR A 261 18.53 6.21 -11.02
CA TYR A 261 18.53 7.66 -11.26
C TYR A 261 17.67 8.38 -10.22
N ALA A 262 18.27 9.30 -9.48
CA ALA A 262 17.66 10.05 -8.38
C ALA A 262 18.12 11.51 -8.44
N PRO A 263 17.56 12.33 -9.31
CA PRO A 263 17.97 13.72 -9.46
C PRO A 263 17.55 14.55 -8.25
N LYS A 264 18.27 15.65 -8.01
CA LYS A 264 17.87 16.64 -7.02
C LYS A 264 16.59 17.34 -7.49
N GLN A 265 15.58 17.36 -6.62
CA GLN A 265 14.32 18.01 -6.87
C GLN A 265 14.31 19.46 -6.34
N PRO A 266 13.49 20.37 -6.89
CA PRO A 266 13.38 21.75 -6.40
C PRO A 266 12.88 21.83 -4.96
N ILE A 267 12.06 20.87 -4.55
CA ILE A 267 11.55 20.70 -3.19
C ILE A 267 11.89 19.30 -2.71
N ALA A 268 12.43 19.17 -1.50
CA ALA A 268 12.75 17.89 -0.88
C ALA A 268 11.45 17.19 -0.40
N PHE A 269 10.70 16.63 -1.34
CA PHE A 269 9.48 15.89 -1.05
C PHE A 269 9.79 14.42 -0.71
N SER A 270 9.27 13.94 0.43
CA SER A 270 9.45 12.56 0.88
C SER A 270 8.15 11.76 0.70
N HIS A 271 8.17 10.75 -0.17
CA HIS A 271 7.08 9.77 -0.28
C HIS A 271 6.97 8.91 0.98
N LYS A 272 8.09 8.65 1.67
CA LYS A 272 8.10 7.91 2.93
C LYS A 272 7.25 8.57 4.01
N ILE A 273 7.25 9.90 4.10
CA ILE A 273 6.38 10.62 5.02
C ILE A 273 4.93 10.54 4.56
N HIS A 274 4.66 10.92 3.30
CA HIS A 274 3.28 11.08 2.80
C HIS A 274 2.59 9.73 2.55
N ALA A 275 3.19 8.86 1.75
CA ALA A 275 2.61 7.56 1.41
C ALA A 275 2.97 6.46 2.42
N GLY A 276 4.15 6.51 3.04
CA GLY A 276 4.56 5.52 4.04
C GLY A 276 4.00 5.79 5.43
N GLN A 277 4.35 6.93 6.03
CA GLN A 277 3.97 7.22 7.42
C GLN A 277 2.51 7.65 7.54
N TYR A 278 2.03 8.52 6.64
CA TYR A 278 0.64 9.01 6.65
C TYR A 278 -0.28 8.20 5.74
N GLU A 279 0.27 7.23 4.97
CA GLU A 279 -0.46 6.32 4.07
C GLU A 279 -1.46 7.04 3.16
N ILE A 280 -1.08 8.22 2.68
CA ILE A 280 -1.87 8.94 1.68
C ILE A 280 -1.81 8.12 0.38
N ASP A 281 -3.00 7.77 -0.14
CA ASP A 281 -3.11 6.97 -1.36
C ASP A 281 -2.41 7.66 -2.56
N CYS A 282 -1.70 6.86 -3.35
CA CYS A 282 -0.99 7.35 -4.54
C CYS A 282 -1.91 8.13 -5.49
N LYS A 283 -3.16 7.66 -5.65
CA LYS A 283 -4.16 8.25 -6.54
C LYS A 283 -4.71 9.59 -6.04
N TYR A 284 -4.51 9.92 -4.76
CA TYR A 284 -4.88 11.23 -4.24
C TYR A 284 -4.05 12.35 -4.88
N CYS A 285 -2.74 12.10 -5.05
CA CYS A 285 -1.83 13.05 -5.67
C CYS A 285 -1.68 12.81 -7.18
N HIS A 286 -1.56 11.55 -7.61
CA HIS A 286 -1.39 11.15 -9.00
C HIS A 286 -2.73 10.79 -9.65
N ILE A 287 -3.62 11.78 -9.78
CA ILE A 287 -5.01 11.58 -10.21
C ILE A 287 -5.16 11.06 -11.64
N GLY A 288 -4.13 11.18 -12.47
CA GLY A 288 -4.14 10.74 -13.88
C GLY A 288 -3.91 9.25 -14.07
N VAL A 289 -3.41 8.52 -13.06
CA VAL A 289 -2.99 7.10 -13.19
C VAL A 289 -4.12 6.16 -13.63
N THR A 290 -5.35 6.47 -13.31
CA THR A 290 -6.54 5.68 -13.68
C THR A 290 -7.29 6.23 -14.88
N LYS A 291 -6.91 7.38 -15.42
CA LYS A 291 -7.69 8.13 -16.43
C LYS A 291 -7.01 8.24 -17.77
N GLY A 292 -5.69 8.10 -17.85
CA GLY A 292 -4.98 8.33 -19.08
C GLY A 292 -3.55 7.79 -19.14
N LYS A 293 -2.84 8.19 -20.19
CA LYS A 293 -1.45 7.81 -20.44
C LYS A 293 -0.53 8.23 -19.29
N ASN A 294 -0.65 9.48 -18.84
CA ASN A 294 0.24 10.07 -17.85
C ASN A 294 -0.37 10.01 -16.45
N ALA A 295 0.46 9.66 -15.47
CA ALA A 295 0.09 9.64 -14.06
C ALA A 295 -0.27 11.04 -13.51
N THR A 296 0.22 12.08 -14.13
CA THR A 296 0.25 13.47 -13.71
C THR A 296 1.09 13.71 -12.44
N ILE A 297 1.80 14.82 -12.43
CA ILE A 297 2.41 15.35 -11.22
C ILE A 297 1.37 16.26 -10.56
N PRO A 298 1.14 16.15 -9.23
CA PRO A 298 0.13 16.95 -8.56
C PRO A 298 0.42 18.45 -8.70
N SER A 299 -0.63 19.24 -8.94
CA SER A 299 -0.54 20.69 -8.90
C SER A 299 -0.28 21.18 -7.47
N VAL A 300 0.23 22.39 -7.32
CA VAL A 300 0.49 23.03 -6.02
C VAL A 300 -0.78 23.07 -5.15
N ASN A 301 -1.96 23.18 -5.76
CA ASN A 301 -3.24 23.18 -5.07
C ASN A 301 -3.49 21.91 -4.25
N ILE A 302 -3.06 20.74 -4.76
CA ILE A 302 -3.18 19.48 -4.03
C ILE A 302 -2.33 19.51 -2.75
N CYS A 303 -1.13 20.07 -2.83
CA CYS A 303 -0.26 20.24 -1.66
C CYS A 303 -0.91 21.15 -0.61
N MET A 304 -1.56 22.23 -1.07
CA MET A 304 -2.18 23.23 -0.21
C MET A 304 -3.44 22.73 0.51
N ASN A 305 -4.02 21.59 0.12
CA ASN A 305 -5.11 20.98 0.90
C ASN A 305 -4.70 20.70 2.34
N CYS A 306 -3.41 20.42 2.57
CA CYS A 306 -2.86 20.19 3.91
C CYS A 306 -1.88 21.31 4.33
N HIS A 307 -1.02 21.77 3.43
CA HIS A 307 0.04 22.73 3.72
C HIS A 307 -0.42 24.18 3.87
N ASN A 308 -1.70 24.47 3.70
CA ASN A 308 -2.27 25.73 4.17
C ASN A 308 -2.29 25.80 5.71
N GLN A 309 -2.36 24.65 6.40
CA GLN A 309 -2.35 24.53 7.87
C GLN A 309 -1.00 23.99 8.40
N ILE A 310 -0.44 22.99 7.74
CA ILE A 310 0.83 22.36 8.14
C ILE A 310 1.98 23.15 7.53
N LYS A 311 2.60 24.03 8.31
CA LYS A 311 3.68 24.93 7.85
C LYS A 311 5.08 24.38 8.14
N THR A 312 5.21 23.40 9.02
CA THR A 312 6.50 22.84 9.44
C THR A 312 6.58 21.36 9.12
N GLY A 313 7.61 20.97 8.39
CA GLY A 313 7.90 19.58 8.05
C GLY A 313 8.71 18.88 9.13
N THR A 314 8.46 17.60 9.34
CA THR A 314 9.17 16.79 10.36
C THR A 314 10.65 16.57 10.04
N LEU A 315 11.03 16.51 8.75
CA LEU A 315 12.42 16.33 8.32
C LEU A 315 13.12 17.64 7.94
N THR A 316 12.38 18.57 7.33
CA THR A 316 12.98 19.74 6.66
C THR A 316 12.63 21.08 7.33
N GLY A 317 11.87 21.03 8.42
CA GLY A 317 11.39 22.24 9.07
C GLY A 317 10.44 23.05 8.17
N GLU A 318 10.52 24.37 8.24
CA GLU A 318 9.64 25.28 7.50
C GLU A 318 10.11 25.53 6.06
N GLY A 319 11.42 25.40 5.79
CA GLY A 319 12.05 25.87 4.55
C GLY A 319 11.49 25.26 3.27
N GLU A 320 11.25 23.95 3.24
CA GLU A 320 10.75 23.27 2.04
C GLU A 320 9.24 23.51 1.83
N ILE A 321 8.47 23.62 2.92
CA ILE A 321 7.04 23.94 2.85
C ILE A 321 6.83 25.39 2.43
N ALA A 322 7.69 26.31 2.87
CA ALA A 322 7.64 27.71 2.44
C ALA A 322 7.77 27.85 0.91
N LYS A 323 8.55 27.00 0.24
CA LYS A 323 8.64 26.97 -1.22
C LYS A 323 7.31 26.58 -1.89
N ILE A 324 6.54 25.66 -1.28
CA ILE A 324 5.20 25.26 -1.75
C ILE A 324 4.25 26.47 -1.64
N VAL A 325 4.25 27.13 -0.47
CA VAL A 325 3.42 28.30 -0.23
C VAL A 325 3.76 29.42 -1.21
N ALA A 326 5.05 29.74 -1.39
CA ALA A 326 5.50 30.74 -2.35
C ALA A 326 5.10 30.39 -3.80
N ALA A 327 5.20 29.12 -4.20
CA ALA A 327 4.76 28.69 -5.53
C ALA A 327 3.24 28.88 -5.71
N TYR A 328 2.44 28.59 -4.68
CA TYR A 328 1.00 28.81 -4.69
C TYR A 328 0.62 30.30 -4.77
N GLU A 329 1.19 31.14 -3.89
CA GLU A 329 0.91 32.57 -3.83
C GLU A 329 1.31 33.29 -5.13
N ASN A 330 2.41 32.88 -5.75
CA ASN A 330 2.88 33.46 -7.00
C ASN A 330 2.24 32.78 -8.24
N ASN A 331 1.32 31.83 -8.07
CA ASN A 331 0.71 31.07 -9.15
C ASN A 331 1.75 30.46 -10.13
N LYS A 332 2.85 29.95 -9.58
CA LYS A 332 3.93 29.32 -10.34
C LYS A 332 3.93 27.80 -10.13
N PRO A 333 4.06 27.00 -11.19
CA PRO A 333 4.22 25.56 -11.06
C PRO A 333 5.58 25.23 -10.42
N ILE A 334 5.65 24.08 -9.71
CA ILE A 334 6.92 23.54 -9.26
C ILE A 334 7.54 22.77 -10.43
N GLU A 335 8.75 23.12 -10.80
CA GLU A 335 9.49 22.54 -11.94
C GLU A 335 10.15 21.20 -11.52
N TRP A 336 9.34 20.16 -11.32
CA TRP A 336 9.83 18.83 -10.96
C TRP A 336 10.70 18.21 -12.04
N VAL A 337 11.82 17.62 -11.64
CA VAL A 337 12.67 16.86 -12.54
C VAL A 337 12.07 15.45 -12.73
N ARG A 338 11.85 15.06 -13.99
CA ARG A 338 11.28 13.76 -14.34
C ARG A 338 12.28 12.65 -14.01
N ILE A 339 11.83 11.63 -13.28
CA ILE A 339 12.66 10.49 -12.85
C ILE A 339 12.44 9.29 -13.78
N HIS A 340 11.19 8.87 -13.93
CA HIS A 340 10.82 7.75 -14.78
C HIS A 340 10.58 8.24 -16.21
N ASN A 341 11.42 7.77 -17.14
CA ASN A 341 11.35 8.18 -18.54
C ASN A 341 11.44 6.96 -19.45
N LEU A 342 10.57 6.92 -20.45
CA LEU A 342 10.67 6.00 -21.57
C LEU A 342 11.13 6.76 -22.81
N PRO A 343 11.83 6.10 -23.77
CA PRO A 343 12.13 6.69 -25.06
C PRO A 343 10.86 7.14 -25.77
N ASP A 344 10.94 8.20 -26.55
CA ASP A 344 9.77 8.75 -27.27
C ASP A 344 9.07 7.75 -28.18
N LEU A 345 9.82 6.77 -28.68
CA LEU A 345 9.30 5.68 -29.52
C LEU A 345 8.47 4.64 -28.75
N ALA A 346 8.47 4.68 -27.41
CA ALA A 346 7.75 3.72 -26.58
C ALA A 346 6.45 4.33 -26.02
N TYR A 347 5.33 3.71 -26.37
CA TYR A 347 4.02 4.07 -25.80
C TYR A 347 3.77 3.30 -24.51
N PHE A 348 3.39 4.00 -23.46
CA PHE A 348 2.94 3.43 -22.19
C PHE A 348 1.71 4.18 -21.67
N ASN A 349 0.72 3.43 -21.19
CA ASN A 349 -0.52 3.99 -20.66
C ASN A 349 -0.79 3.51 -19.24
N HIS A 350 -0.71 4.40 -18.26
CA HIS A 350 -0.97 4.08 -16.85
C HIS A 350 -2.38 3.55 -16.64
N ALA A 351 -3.40 4.14 -17.25
CA ALA A 351 -4.78 3.69 -17.03
C ALA A 351 -5.01 2.25 -17.46
N GLN A 352 -4.38 1.79 -18.54
CA GLN A 352 -4.48 0.40 -18.99
C GLN A 352 -3.83 -0.55 -17.98
N HIS A 353 -2.70 -0.21 -17.40
CA HIS A 353 -2.00 -1.06 -16.45
C HIS A 353 -2.63 -1.02 -15.05
N VAL A 354 -2.94 0.17 -14.54
CA VAL A 354 -3.43 0.35 -13.17
C VAL A 354 -4.94 0.11 -13.05
N ASN A 355 -5.74 0.65 -13.98
CA ASN A 355 -7.19 0.55 -13.89
C ASN A 355 -7.75 -0.72 -14.54
N VAL A 356 -7.27 -1.08 -15.74
CA VAL A 356 -7.73 -2.27 -16.44
C VAL A 356 -6.96 -3.50 -15.99
N GLY A 357 -5.63 -3.42 -15.98
CA GLY A 357 -4.75 -4.54 -15.60
C GLY A 357 -4.72 -4.82 -14.10
N GLY A 358 -5.10 -3.85 -13.25
CA GLY A 358 -5.06 -4.00 -11.80
C GLY A 358 -3.64 -4.11 -11.23
N VAL A 359 -2.64 -3.59 -11.96
CA VAL A 359 -1.24 -3.66 -11.55
C VAL A 359 -0.95 -2.65 -10.45
N GLU A 360 -0.36 -3.11 -9.34
CA GLU A 360 0.02 -2.27 -8.22
C GLU A 360 1.19 -1.33 -8.58
N CYS A 361 1.19 -0.13 -8.01
CA CYS A 361 2.18 0.91 -8.29
C CYS A 361 3.61 0.43 -8.03
N GLN A 362 3.81 -0.33 -6.94
CA GLN A 362 5.10 -0.85 -6.50
C GLN A 362 5.71 -1.85 -7.49
N THR A 363 4.91 -2.51 -8.31
CA THR A 363 5.40 -3.46 -9.33
C THR A 363 6.39 -2.80 -10.29
N CYS A 364 6.14 -1.53 -10.64
CA CYS A 364 6.99 -0.76 -11.55
C CYS A 364 7.89 0.25 -10.81
N HIS A 365 7.35 0.92 -9.79
CA HIS A 365 8.04 2.00 -9.08
C HIS A 365 8.82 1.53 -7.85
N GLY A 366 8.70 0.24 -7.46
CA GLY A 366 9.29 -0.30 -6.25
C GLY A 366 8.60 0.23 -4.99
N PRO A 367 9.18 0.03 -3.80
CA PRO A 367 8.59 0.43 -2.53
C PRO A 367 8.69 1.95 -2.34
N ILE A 368 7.94 2.71 -3.16
CA ILE A 368 8.02 4.17 -3.22
C ILE A 368 7.66 4.81 -1.86
N GLU A 369 6.77 4.16 -1.12
CA GLU A 369 6.36 4.55 0.24
C GLU A 369 7.48 4.46 1.28
N THR A 370 8.64 3.92 0.92
CA THR A 370 9.84 3.90 1.78
C THR A 370 10.90 4.90 1.35
N MET A 371 10.68 5.64 0.25
CA MET A 371 11.68 6.51 -0.36
C MET A 371 11.55 7.94 0.14
N ASP A 372 12.61 8.45 0.79
CA ASP A 372 12.77 9.89 1.06
C ASP A 372 13.17 10.64 -0.20
N VAL A 373 14.03 10.04 -1.03
CA VAL A 373 14.38 10.54 -2.36
C VAL A 373 13.97 9.48 -3.38
N VAL A 374 13.08 9.83 -4.27
CA VAL A 374 12.59 8.91 -5.31
C VAL A 374 13.70 8.62 -6.32
N ARG A 375 13.83 7.35 -6.65
CA ARG A 375 14.74 6.87 -7.71
C ARG A 375 14.01 5.92 -8.65
N GLN A 376 14.47 5.84 -9.88
CA GLN A 376 13.98 4.83 -10.81
C GLN A 376 14.35 3.43 -10.28
N HIS A 377 13.34 2.63 -9.94
CA HIS A 377 13.52 1.29 -9.37
C HIS A 377 13.72 0.23 -10.46
N SER A 378 12.79 0.16 -11.39
CA SER A 378 12.80 -0.85 -12.45
C SER A 378 13.65 -0.41 -13.65
N LEU A 379 14.13 -1.40 -14.41
CA LEU A 379 14.95 -1.15 -15.61
C LEU A 379 14.17 -0.37 -16.68
N LEU A 380 12.87 -0.63 -16.81
CA LEU A 380 11.97 -0.05 -17.82
C LEU A 380 12.47 -0.26 -19.26
N THR A 381 13.25 -1.31 -19.48
CA THR A 381 13.70 -1.73 -20.82
C THR A 381 12.59 -2.53 -21.53
N MET A 382 12.66 -2.65 -22.84
CA MET A 382 11.73 -3.47 -23.63
C MET A 382 11.67 -4.92 -23.11
N GLY A 383 12.82 -5.53 -22.84
CA GLY A 383 12.88 -6.89 -22.29
C GLY A 383 12.17 -7.03 -20.94
N TRP A 384 12.30 -6.02 -20.06
CA TRP A 384 11.60 -6.01 -18.78
C TRP A 384 10.07 -5.97 -18.93
N CYS A 385 9.56 -5.18 -19.88
CA CYS A 385 8.13 -5.12 -20.19
C CYS A 385 7.62 -6.45 -20.79
N ILE A 386 8.37 -7.02 -21.74
CA ILE A 386 8.06 -8.30 -22.39
C ILE A 386 8.02 -9.43 -21.36
N ASP A 387 8.98 -9.49 -20.44
CA ASP A 387 9.02 -10.50 -19.40
C ASP A 387 7.82 -10.42 -18.45
N CYS A 388 7.34 -9.22 -18.15
CA CYS A 388 6.12 -9.02 -17.37
C CYS A 388 4.90 -9.54 -18.14
N HIS A 389 4.73 -9.15 -19.40
CA HIS A 389 3.59 -9.55 -20.25
C HIS A 389 3.53 -11.07 -20.48
N ARG A 390 4.67 -11.75 -20.51
CA ARG A 390 4.74 -13.23 -20.63
C ARG A 390 4.33 -13.97 -19.37
N LYS A 391 4.46 -13.34 -18.20
CA LYS A 391 4.25 -13.98 -16.90
C LYS A 391 2.93 -13.61 -16.26
N THR A 392 2.39 -12.45 -16.60
CA THR A 392 1.20 -11.89 -15.96
C THR A 392 -0.08 -12.45 -16.56
N ASP A 393 -0.94 -12.98 -15.69
CA ASP A 393 -2.27 -13.43 -16.08
C ASP A 393 -3.15 -12.24 -16.47
N LEU A 394 -4.00 -12.41 -17.47
CA LEU A 394 -4.89 -11.36 -17.93
C LEU A 394 -5.96 -11.06 -16.87
N ASN A 395 -6.11 -9.78 -16.50
CA ASN A 395 -7.19 -9.36 -15.62
C ASN A 395 -8.50 -9.22 -16.41
N THR A 396 -9.39 -10.18 -16.22
CA THR A 396 -10.69 -10.24 -16.94
C THR A 396 -11.85 -9.71 -16.10
N LYS A 397 -11.60 -9.35 -14.81
CA LYS A 397 -12.66 -8.97 -13.87
C LYS A 397 -13.42 -7.72 -14.32
N GLY A 398 -14.74 -7.82 -14.38
CA GLY A 398 -15.62 -6.69 -14.66
C GLY A 398 -15.63 -6.24 -16.12
N ASN A 399 -15.08 -7.03 -17.06
CA ASN A 399 -15.09 -6.74 -18.48
C ASN A 399 -15.61 -7.93 -19.29
N ALA A 400 -16.89 -7.85 -19.66
CA ALA A 400 -17.59 -8.91 -20.40
C ALA A 400 -16.98 -9.21 -21.79
N TYR A 401 -16.16 -8.32 -22.33
CA TYR A 401 -15.42 -8.57 -23.57
C TYR A 401 -14.53 -9.81 -23.46
N TYR A 402 -13.93 -10.01 -22.28
CA TYR A 402 -13.01 -11.14 -22.07
C TYR A 402 -13.73 -12.47 -21.80
N ASP A 403 -15.03 -12.47 -21.45
CA ASP A 403 -15.73 -13.70 -21.07
C ASP A 403 -15.67 -14.75 -22.18
N ASN A 404 -15.95 -14.35 -23.43
CA ASN A 404 -15.89 -15.24 -24.58
C ASN A 404 -14.46 -15.68 -24.92
N LEU A 405 -13.48 -14.80 -24.77
CA LEU A 405 -12.07 -15.10 -25.05
C LEU A 405 -11.51 -16.10 -24.03
N VAL A 406 -11.84 -15.91 -22.76
CA VAL A 406 -11.48 -16.85 -21.69
C VAL A 406 -12.14 -18.20 -21.89
N GLU A 407 -13.43 -18.25 -22.31
CA GLU A 407 -14.11 -19.49 -22.64
C GLU A 407 -13.42 -20.23 -23.79
N LEU A 408 -13.04 -19.53 -24.85
CA LEU A 408 -12.33 -20.10 -25.99
C LEU A 408 -10.93 -20.60 -25.59
N HIS A 409 -10.20 -19.83 -24.80
CA HIS A 409 -8.88 -20.20 -24.31
C HIS A 409 -8.96 -21.48 -23.46
N ASN A 410 -9.93 -21.56 -22.54
CA ASN A 410 -10.12 -22.71 -21.65
C ASN A 410 -10.52 -24.00 -22.39
N LYS A 411 -11.02 -23.91 -23.63
CA LYS A 411 -11.26 -25.09 -24.50
C LYS A 411 -9.98 -25.69 -25.06
N SER A 412 -8.94 -24.87 -25.23
CA SER A 412 -7.65 -25.26 -25.82
C SER A 412 -6.50 -25.37 -24.84
N SER A 413 -6.58 -24.67 -23.70
CA SER A 413 -5.52 -24.60 -22.67
C SER A 413 -6.10 -24.81 -21.28
N LYS A 414 -5.28 -25.41 -20.39
CA LYS A 414 -5.56 -25.54 -18.96
C LYS A 414 -4.85 -24.49 -18.10
N THR A 415 -3.96 -23.70 -18.73
CA THR A 415 -3.25 -22.61 -18.04
C THR A 415 -4.09 -21.32 -18.09
N PRO A 416 -3.99 -20.43 -17.09
CA PRO A 416 -4.63 -19.13 -17.16
C PRO A 416 -4.21 -18.36 -18.41
N MET A 417 -5.14 -17.60 -18.99
CA MET A 417 -4.86 -16.73 -20.12
C MET A 417 -3.93 -15.60 -19.70
N LYS A 418 -2.84 -15.40 -20.42
CA LYS A 418 -1.83 -14.37 -20.12
C LYS A 418 -1.97 -13.16 -21.03
N VAL A 419 -1.30 -12.08 -20.64
CA VAL A 419 -1.26 -10.85 -21.44
C VAL A 419 -0.65 -11.09 -22.82
N GLU A 420 0.32 -12.01 -22.96
CA GLU A 420 0.89 -12.40 -24.24
C GLU A 420 -0.13 -13.05 -25.18
N ASP A 421 -1.09 -13.82 -24.65
CA ASP A 421 -2.13 -14.50 -25.42
C ASP A 421 -3.12 -13.51 -26.08
N GLU A 422 -3.27 -12.30 -25.50
CA GLU A 422 -4.12 -11.20 -26.00
C GLU A 422 -3.32 -10.18 -26.84
N GLY A 423 -2.21 -10.59 -27.40
CA GLY A 423 -1.38 -9.72 -28.24
C GLY A 423 -0.55 -8.70 -27.48
N GLY A 424 -0.31 -8.90 -26.17
CA GLY A 424 0.50 -8.00 -25.35
C GLY A 424 1.97 -7.93 -25.74
N LEU A 425 2.42 -8.80 -26.67
CA LEU A 425 3.77 -8.80 -27.22
C LEU A 425 3.85 -8.25 -28.65
N GLU A 426 2.74 -7.80 -29.24
CA GLU A 426 2.75 -7.20 -30.57
C GLU A 426 3.50 -5.86 -30.56
N CYS A 427 4.38 -5.67 -31.55
CA CYS A 427 5.23 -4.46 -31.63
C CYS A 427 4.42 -3.17 -31.60
N SER A 428 3.27 -3.14 -32.31
CA SER A 428 2.38 -1.99 -32.44
C SER A 428 1.65 -1.61 -31.13
N LYS A 429 1.65 -2.46 -30.11
CA LYS A 429 1.08 -2.13 -28.79
C LYS A 429 1.98 -1.21 -27.97
N CYS A 430 3.28 -1.24 -28.23
CA CYS A 430 4.29 -0.48 -27.51
C CYS A 430 5.02 0.55 -28.39
N HIS A 431 4.99 0.38 -29.72
CA HIS A 431 5.68 1.25 -30.68
C HIS A 431 4.69 1.79 -31.71
N TYR A 432 4.87 3.05 -32.12
CA TYR A 432 4.09 3.74 -33.16
C TYR A 432 4.99 4.44 -34.16
#